data_c4ec04a8766cbb15994bf433a8065512
#
_entry.id   c4ec04a8766cbb15994bf433a8065512
#
_cell.length_a   1.000
_cell.length_b   1.000
_cell.length_c   1.000
_cell.angle_alpha   90.00
_cell.angle_beta   90.00
_cell.angle_gamma   90.00
#
_symmetry.space_group_name_H-M   'P 1'
#
loop_
_entity.id
_entity.type
_entity.pdbx_description
1 polymer ?
#
loop_
_entity_poly.entity_id
_entity_poly.type
_entity_poly.pdbx_seq_one_letter_code
_entity_poly.pdbx_strand_id
1 'polypeptide(L)'
;MNIKTYRNKTLVQNGVTYGIVLACFVLIQVLTAAGGMTSLLKGILVPLCTYVILAVSLNLTVGILGELSLGHAGFMCVGAFAGAFFTNAVMKTCDIAKNDDQAVLLLFIGAIVIGALAAAVCGLIIGIPVLRLKGDYLAIVTLAFGEIIKNLINALFVGIDSRGIHFSLKDASSLNLEEGGEVIIKGAQGITGTPKAATFTIGIILVLITLFIVLNLIHSRTGRAIMAIRDNRIAAESVGINITK
;
A
#
# COMPACT_ATOMS: atom_id res chain seq x y z
N MET A 1 -7.13 -38.16 1.91
CA MET A 1 -7.35 -37.09 2.92
C MET A 1 -8.73 -36.48 2.68
N ASN A 2 -9.62 -36.49 3.70
CA ASN A 2 -11.02 -36.14 3.51
C ASN A 2 -11.17 -34.62 3.29
N ILE A 3 -11.87 -34.23 2.24
CA ILE A 3 -12.04 -32.77 1.85
C ILE A 3 -12.63 -31.95 3.00
N LYS A 4 -13.53 -32.54 3.82
CA LYS A 4 -14.08 -31.88 5.01
C LYS A 4 -13.00 -31.59 6.06
N THR A 5 -12.06 -32.54 6.28
CA THR A 5 -10.96 -32.35 7.26
C THR A 5 -10.00 -31.28 6.83
N TYR A 6 -9.68 -31.19 5.53
CA TYR A 6 -8.83 -30.10 4.99
C TYR A 6 -9.49 -28.74 5.15
N ARG A 7 -10.77 -28.61 4.79
CA ARG A 7 -11.53 -27.36 4.92
C ARG A 7 -11.61 -26.89 6.37
N ASN A 8 -11.84 -27.80 7.31
CA ASN A 8 -11.90 -27.44 8.72
C ASN A 8 -10.54 -26.99 9.25
N LYS A 9 -9.43 -27.60 8.83
CA LYS A 9 -8.08 -27.20 9.23
C LYS A 9 -7.75 -25.79 8.73
N THR A 10 -8.10 -25.47 7.49
CA THR A 10 -7.91 -24.14 6.91
C THR A 10 -8.74 -23.07 7.62
N LEU A 11 -10.01 -23.39 7.94
CA LEU A 11 -10.88 -22.46 8.68
C LEU A 11 -10.34 -22.19 10.08
N VAL A 12 -9.81 -23.20 10.77
CA VAL A 12 -9.19 -23.02 12.09
C VAL A 12 -7.92 -22.19 11.99
N GLN A 13 -7.06 -22.43 11.01
CA GLN A 13 -5.84 -21.63 10.81
C GLN A 13 -6.16 -20.16 10.52
N ASN A 14 -7.09 -19.88 9.61
CA ASN A 14 -7.52 -18.52 9.33
C ASN A 14 -8.16 -17.87 10.57
N GLY A 15 -8.98 -18.61 11.31
CA GLY A 15 -9.59 -18.15 12.56
C GLY A 15 -8.55 -17.77 13.62
N VAL A 16 -7.48 -18.55 13.75
CA VAL A 16 -6.37 -18.26 14.66
C VAL A 16 -5.67 -16.96 14.22
N THR A 17 -5.40 -16.78 12.93
CA THR A 17 -4.75 -15.56 12.42
C THR A 17 -5.59 -14.31 12.71
N TYR A 18 -6.89 -14.33 12.41
CA TYR A 18 -7.78 -13.21 12.76
C TYR A 18 -7.89 -13.01 14.27
N GLY A 19 -7.94 -14.11 15.04
CA GLY A 19 -7.97 -14.06 16.50
C GLY A 19 -6.77 -13.38 17.11
N ILE A 20 -5.56 -13.66 16.60
CA ILE A 20 -4.33 -12.99 17.05
C ILE A 20 -4.37 -11.49 16.77
N VAL A 21 -4.78 -11.09 15.55
CA VAL A 21 -4.87 -9.66 15.18
C VAL A 21 -5.88 -8.93 16.06
N LEU A 22 -7.06 -9.53 16.30
CA LEU A 22 -8.08 -8.95 17.17
C LEU A 22 -7.63 -8.90 18.64
N ALA A 23 -6.95 -9.93 19.13
CA ALA A 23 -6.41 -9.95 20.48
C ALA A 23 -5.36 -8.84 20.67
N CYS A 24 -4.44 -8.66 19.72
CA CYS A 24 -3.49 -7.54 19.73
C CYS A 24 -4.19 -6.19 19.70
N PHE A 25 -5.26 -6.05 18.90
CA PHE A 25 -6.04 -4.81 18.84
C PHE A 25 -6.67 -4.48 20.20
N VAL A 26 -7.38 -5.45 20.82
CA VAL A 26 -8.03 -5.27 22.11
C VAL A 26 -7.00 -4.93 23.20
N LEU A 27 -5.87 -5.64 23.23
CA LEU A 27 -4.80 -5.40 24.19
C LEU A 27 -4.27 -3.96 24.08
N ILE A 28 -3.97 -3.49 22.87
CA ILE A 28 -3.48 -2.13 22.63
C ILE A 28 -4.54 -1.10 23.00
N GLN A 29 -5.81 -1.36 22.71
CA GLN A 29 -6.93 -0.46 23.04
C GLN A 29 -7.12 -0.34 24.56
N VAL A 30 -7.03 -1.45 25.29
CA VAL A 30 -7.09 -1.45 26.76
C VAL A 30 -5.91 -0.69 27.37
N LEU A 31 -4.68 -0.91 26.86
CA LEU A 31 -3.49 -0.18 27.32
C LEU A 31 -3.59 1.33 27.02
N THR A 32 -4.21 1.70 25.90
CA THR A 32 -4.43 3.11 25.55
C THR A 32 -5.46 3.75 26.48
N ALA A 33 -6.54 3.04 26.81
CA ALA A 33 -7.59 3.50 27.73
C ALA A 33 -7.09 3.60 29.17
N ALA A 34 -6.22 2.68 29.60
CA ALA A 34 -5.58 2.70 30.92
C ALA A 34 -4.53 3.81 31.10
N GLY A 35 -4.28 4.61 30.06
CA GLY A 35 -3.28 5.70 30.12
C GLY A 35 -1.81 5.23 30.13
N GLY A 36 -1.54 3.93 29.96
CA GLY A 36 -0.21 3.34 29.97
C GLY A 36 0.64 3.59 28.73
N MET A 37 0.09 4.26 27.70
CA MET A 37 0.78 4.52 26.44
C MET A 37 1.35 5.93 26.33
N THR A 38 2.66 6.01 26.10
CA THR A 38 3.35 7.26 25.76
C THR A 38 2.93 7.79 24.38
N SER A 39 3.04 9.11 24.17
CA SER A 39 2.75 9.74 22.86
C SER A 39 3.56 9.15 21.72
N LEU A 40 4.81 8.73 21.98
CA LEU A 40 5.66 8.03 21.02
C LEU A 40 5.05 6.71 20.55
N LEU A 41 4.61 5.85 21.49
CA LEU A 41 3.98 4.57 21.17
C LEU A 41 2.72 4.76 20.33
N LYS A 42 1.87 5.74 20.67
CA LYS A 42 0.68 6.07 19.88
C LYS A 42 1.02 6.47 18.44
N GLY A 43 2.12 7.23 18.26
CA GLY A 43 2.60 7.64 16.94
C GLY A 43 3.09 6.51 16.05
N ILE A 44 3.64 5.43 16.64
CA ILE A 44 4.20 4.29 15.90
C ILE A 44 3.11 3.28 15.48
N LEU A 45 1.94 3.25 16.13
CA LEU A 45 0.89 2.27 15.85
C LEU A 45 0.37 2.31 14.41
N VAL A 46 0.19 3.50 13.84
CA VAL A 46 -0.30 3.65 12.46
C VAL A 46 0.74 3.18 11.44
N PRO A 47 2.01 3.62 11.49
CA PRO A 47 3.07 3.04 10.65
C PRO A 47 3.22 1.53 10.80
N LEU A 48 3.07 0.99 12.00
CA LEU A 48 3.13 -0.45 12.24
C LEU A 48 2.05 -1.21 11.44
N CYS A 49 0.80 -0.73 11.44
CA CYS A 49 -0.26 -1.31 10.61
C CYS A 49 0.09 -1.28 9.12
N THR A 50 0.68 -0.19 8.65
CA THR A 50 1.12 -0.04 7.25
C THR A 50 2.21 -1.07 6.90
N TYR A 51 3.20 -1.26 7.78
CA TYR A 51 4.24 -2.26 7.58
C TYR A 51 3.70 -3.71 7.63
N VAL A 52 2.71 -3.99 8.45
CA VAL A 52 2.03 -5.30 8.46
C VAL A 52 1.33 -5.56 7.13
N ILE A 53 0.59 -4.57 6.59
CA ILE A 53 -0.05 -4.67 5.28
C ILE A 53 0.99 -4.93 4.19
N LEU A 54 2.10 -4.18 4.22
CA LEU A 54 3.19 -4.34 3.27
C LEU A 54 3.84 -5.72 3.35
N ALA A 55 4.08 -6.24 4.57
CA ALA A 55 4.65 -7.55 4.79
C ALA A 55 3.72 -8.69 4.29
N VAL A 56 2.41 -8.57 4.54
CA VAL A 56 1.41 -9.53 4.03
C VAL A 56 1.36 -9.50 2.50
N SER A 57 1.41 -8.31 1.90
CA SER A 57 1.47 -8.11 0.45
C SER A 57 2.76 -8.68 -0.16
N LEU A 58 3.91 -8.44 0.48
CA LEU A 58 5.19 -8.99 0.05
C LEU A 58 5.22 -10.52 0.14
N ASN A 59 4.61 -11.10 1.17
CA ASN A 59 4.50 -12.55 1.30
C ASN A 59 3.69 -13.19 0.16
N LEU A 60 2.79 -12.47 -0.48
CA LEU A 60 2.08 -12.95 -1.66
C LEU A 60 3.04 -13.17 -2.85
N THR A 61 4.00 -12.28 -3.05
CA THR A 61 4.99 -12.41 -4.14
C THR A 61 6.12 -13.36 -3.78
N VAL A 62 6.75 -13.20 -2.64
CA VAL A 62 7.90 -14.01 -2.24
C VAL A 62 7.48 -15.39 -1.75
N GLY A 63 6.47 -15.48 -0.87
CA GLY A 63 6.06 -16.72 -0.25
C GLY A 63 5.21 -17.61 -1.15
N ILE A 64 4.29 -17.04 -1.94
CA ILE A 64 3.30 -17.77 -2.72
C ILE A 64 3.70 -17.91 -4.18
N LEU A 65 4.10 -16.81 -4.82
CA LEU A 65 4.58 -16.83 -6.21
C LEU A 65 6.00 -17.38 -6.30
N GLY A 66 6.82 -17.26 -5.25
CA GLY A 66 8.20 -17.75 -5.21
C GLY A 66 9.20 -16.84 -5.93
N GLU A 67 8.81 -15.63 -6.28
CA GLU A 67 9.66 -14.65 -6.96
C GLU A 67 10.07 -13.53 -6.00
N LEU A 68 11.37 -13.27 -5.90
CA LEU A 68 11.90 -12.23 -5.05
C LEU A 68 11.69 -10.85 -5.72
N SER A 69 10.85 -10.01 -5.09
CA SER A 69 10.61 -8.63 -5.52
C SER A 69 10.99 -7.66 -4.40
N LEU A 70 11.91 -6.75 -4.69
CA LEU A 70 12.37 -5.72 -3.75
C LEU A 70 11.79 -4.32 -4.05
N GLY A 71 10.88 -4.22 -5.04
CA GLY A 71 10.27 -2.96 -5.46
C GLY A 71 9.04 -2.50 -4.67
N HIS A 72 8.57 -3.26 -3.67
CA HIS A 72 7.34 -2.98 -2.92
C HIS A 72 7.31 -1.60 -2.28
N ALA A 73 8.46 -1.14 -1.76
CA ALA A 73 8.58 0.19 -1.16
C ALA A 73 8.34 1.32 -2.19
N GLY A 74 8.75 1.13 -3.44
CA GLY A 74 8.49 2.09 -4.52
C GLY A 74 6.99 2.25 -4.81
N PHE A 75 6.25 1.15 -4.89
CA PHE A 75 4.78 1.21 -5.09
C PHE A 75 4.06 1.83 -3.90
N MET A 76 4.50 1.54 -2.67
CA MET A 76 4.00 2.20 -1.47
C MET A 76 4.22 3.71 -1.53
N CYS A 77 5.40 4.15 -1.98
CA CYS A 77 5.74 5.55 -2.13
C CYS A 77 4.79 6.24 -3.13
N VAL A 78 4.60 5.68 -4.33
CA VAL A 78 3.67 6.21 -5.34
C VAL A 78 2.26 6.34 -4.79
N GLY A 79 1.76 5.29 -4.13
CA GLY A 79 0.41 5.30 -3.54
C GLY A 79 0.25 6.35 -2.46
N ALA A 80 1.23 6.48 -1.56
CA ALA A 80 1.20 7.45 -0.47
C ALA A 80 1.23 8.90 -1.00
N PHE A 81 2.11 9.20 -1.97
CA PHE A 81 2.20 10.54 -2.56
C PHE A 81 0.96 10.90 -3.38
N ALA A 82 0.43 9.97 -4.18
CA ALA A 82 -0.80 10.20 -4.94
C ALA A 82 -2.01 10.46 -4.03
N GLY A 83 -2.18 9.66 -2.98
CA GLY A 83 -3.26 9.84 -2.01
C GLY A 83 -3.15 11.14 -1.22
N ALA A 84 -1.95 11.47 -0.74
CA ALA A 84 -1.70 12.72 0.01
C ALA A 84 -1.85 13.96 -0.88
N PHE A 85 -1.38 13.90 -2.13
CA PHE A 85 -1.59 14.96 -3.12
C PHE A 85 -3.08 15.19 -3.38
N PHE A 86 -3.84 14.12 -3.62
CA PHE A 86 -5.29 14.20 -3.82
C PHE A 86 -5.98 14.86 -2.63
N THR A 87 -5.67 14.43 -1.39
CA THR A 87 -6.26 15.00 -0.19
C THR A 87 -6.02 16.51 -0.10
N ASN A 88 -4.76 16.95 -0.26
CA ASN A 88 -4.41 18.36 -0.17
C ASN A 88 -5.01 19.18 -1.33
N ALA A 89 -5.03 18.63 -2.55
CA ALA A 89 -5.63 19.26 -3.71
C ALA A 89 -7.13 19.53 -3.52
N VAL A 90 -7.88 18.50 -3.09
CA VAL A 90 -9.33 18.64 -2.87
C VAL A 90 -9.63 19.56 -1.70
N MET A 91 -8.89 19.49 -0.60
CA MET A 91 -9.06 20.41 0.53
C MET A 91 -8.90 21.86 0.13
N LYS A 92 -7.93 22.15 -0.72
CA LYS A 92 -7.70 23.51 -1.21
C LYS A 92 -8.77 23.96 -2.21
N THR A 93 -9.18 23.08 -3.12
CA THR A 93 -10.16 23.42 -4.16
C THR A 93 -11.57 23.60 -3.60
N CYS A 94 -11.94 22.77 -2.59
CA CYS A 94 -13.28 22.80 -1.99
C CYS A 94 -13.35 23.60 -0.69
N ASP A 95 -12.27 24.24 -0.28
CA ASP A 95 -12.17 25.08 0.95
C ASP A 95 -12.66 24.33 2.22
N ILE A 96 -12.39 22.99 2.26
CA ILE A 96 -12.84 22.13 3.34
C ILE A 96 -12.02 22.40 4.59
N ALA A 97 -12.68 22.77 5.68
CA ALA A 97 -12.01 22.99 6.95
C ALA A 97 -11.39 21.71 7.49
N LYS A 98 -10.14 21.76 7.95
CA LYS A 98 -9.41 20.61 8.54
C LYS A 98 -10.09 20.01 9.79
N ASN A 99 -11.07 20.68 10.34
CA ASN A 99 -11.81 20.27 11.56
C ASN A 99 -13.14 19.57 11.26
N ASP A 100 -13.50 19.38 9.99
CA ASP A 100 -14.71 18.65 9.62
C ASP A 100 -14.38 17.14 9.52
N ASP A 101 -14.58 16.42 10.62
CA ASP A 101 -14.21 15.00 10.74
C ASP A 101 -14.88 14.12 9.70
N GLN A 102 -16.10 14.43 9.25
CA GLN A 102 -16.81 13.64 8.24
C GLN A 102 -16.23 13.85 6.85
N ALA A 103 -15.96 15.10 6.48
CA ALA A 103 -15.34 15.43 5.19
C ALA A 103 -13.92 14.87 5.09
N VAL A 104 -13.14 14.98 6.17
CA VAL A 104 -11.77 14.43 6.25
C VAL A 104 -11.76 12.91 6.15
N LEU A 105 -12.72 12.21 6.76
CA LEU A 105 -12.84 10.75 6.64
C LEU A 105 -13.18 10.31 5.20
N LEU A 106 -14.10 11.03 4.56
CA LEU A 106 -14.51 10.74 3.18
C LEU A 106 -13.36 10.99 2.20
N LEU A 107 -12.60 12.08 2.38
CA LEU A 107 -11.38 12.38 1.65
C LEU A 107 -10.32 11.30 1.85
N PHE A 108 -10.17 10.80 3.07
CA PHE A 108 -9.22 9.73 3.38
C PHE A 108 -9.55 8.43 2.64
N ILE A 109 -10.82 8.05 2.57
CA ILE A 109 -11.27 6.88 1.78
C ILE A 109 -10.98 7.10 0.29
N GLY A 110 -11.30 8.29 -0.23
CA GLY A 110 -10.97 8.67 -1.62
C GLY A 110 -9.47 8.62 -1.90
N ALA A 111 -8.65 9.10 -0.97
CA ALA A 111 -7.19 9.06 -1.07
C ALA A 111 -6.63 7.63 -1.13
N ILE A 112 -7.21 6.70 -0.35
CA ILE A 112 -6.84 5.28 -0.40
C ILE A 112 -7.15 4.70 -1.79
N VAL A 113 -8.32 4.98 -2.35
CA VAL A 113 -8.71 4.47 -3.67
C VAL A 113 -7.81 5.04 -4.77
N ILE A 114 -7.55 6.33 -4.76
CA ILE A 114 -6.70 6.99 -5.76
C ILE A 114 -5.25 6.54 -5.62
N GLY A 115 -4.74 6.44 -4.39
CA GLY A 115 -3.40 5.91 -4.12
C GLY A 115 -3.25 4.47 -4.61
N ALA A 116 -4.25 3.62 -4.38
CA ALA A 116 -4.27 2.24 -4.86
C ALA A 116 -4.29 2.17 -6.40
N LEU A 117 -5.08 3.00 -7.06
CA LEU A 117 -5.13 3.08 -8.53
C LEU A 117 -3.79 3.57 -9.11
N ALA A 118 -3.20 4.61 -8.54
CA ALA A 118 -1.89 5.12 -8.96
C ALA A 118 -0.78 4.05 -8.81
N ALA A 119 -0.75 3.37 -7.68
CA ALA A 119 0.18 2.27 -7.44
C ALA A 119 -0.06 1.09 -8.41
N ALA A 120 -1.31 0.77 -8.71
CA ALA A 120 -1.66 -0.29 -9.66
C ALA A 120 -1.22 0.06 -11.09
N VAL A 121 -1.43 1.30 -11.54
CA VAL A 121 -0.98 1.77 -12.86
C VAL A 121 0.55 1.72 -12.95
N CYS A 122 1.25 2.22 -11.93
CA CYS A 122 2.70 2.16 -11.86
C CYS A 122 3.19 0.70 -11.86
N GLY A 123 2.51 -0.18 -11.11
CA GLY A 123 2.79 -1.61 -11.07
C GLY A 123 2.60 -2.30 -12.42
N LEU A 124 1.60 -1.91 -13.21
CA LEU A 124 1.40 -2.43 -14.57
C LEU A 124 2.51 -1.97 -15.51
N ILE A 125 2.86 -0.68 -15.49
CA ILE A 125 3.90 -0.12 -16.36
C ILE A 125 5.25 -0.81 -16.10
N ILE A 126 5.61 -1.02 -14.84
CA ILE A 126 6.88 -1.65 -14.45
C ILE A 126 6.77 -3.17 -14.59
N GLY A 127 5.63 -3.77 -14.24
CA GLY A 127 5.44 -5.21 -14.23
C GLY A 127 5.58 -5.83 -15.61
N ILE A 128 5.04 -5.21 -16.67
CA ILE A 128 5.10 -5.76 -18.05
C ILE A 128 6.54 -6.07 -18.49
N PRO A 129 7.52 -5.14 -18.41
CA PRO A 129 8.90 -5.46 -18.77
C PRO A 129 9.60 -6.36 -17.76
N VAL A 130 9.31 -6.23 -16.48
CA VAL A 130 9.97 -6.93 -15.38
C VAL A 130 9.57 -8.41 -15.32
N LEU A 131 8.32 -8.76 -15.61
CA LEU A 131 7.84 -10.15 -15.64
C LEU A 131 8.51 -11.03 -16.71
N ARG A 132 9.27 -10.46 -17.63
CA ARG A 132 10.09 -11.20 -18.59
C ARG A 132 11.40 -11.70 -18.00
N LEU A 133 11.80 -11.17 -16.86
CA LEU A 133 13.02 -11.54 -16.14
C LEU A 133 12.72 -12.68 -15.16
N LYS A 134 13.74 -13.47 -14.82
CA LYS A 134 13.60 -14.61 -13.92
C LYS A 134 14.67 -14.58 -12.82
N GLY A 135 14.35 -15.14 -11.67
CA GLY A 135 15.28 -15.33 -10.57
C GLY A 135 15.86 -14.01 -10.05
N ASP A 136 17.15 -13.96 -9.80
CA ASP A 136 17.86 -12.84 -9.19
C ASP A 136 17.80 -11.55 -10.00
N TYR A 137 17.72 -11.64 -11.33
CA TYR A 137 17.56 -10.48 -12.22
C TYR A 137 16.26 -9.73 -11.96
N LEU A 138 15.18 -10.44 -11.62
CA LEU A 138 13.91 -9.83 -11.23
C LEU A 138 14.08 -8.99 -9.97
N ALA A 139 14.77 -9.52 -8.96
CA ALA A 139 15.03 -8.83 -7.70
C ALA A 139 15.84 -7.55 -7.90
N ILE A 140 16.91 -7.62 -8.69
CA ILE A 140 17.80 -6.48 -8.97
C ILE A 140 17.03 -5.36 -9.70
N VAL A 141 16.26 -5.73 -10.72
CA VAL A 141 15.52 -4.75 -11.52
C VAL A 141 14.38 -4.13 -10.73
N THR A 142 13.66 -4.90 -9.91
CA THR A 142 12.61 -4.34 -9.04
C THR A 142 13.17 -3.39 -7.98
N LEU A 143 14.36 -3.69 -7.42
CA LEU A 143 15.07 -2.78 -6.53
C LEU A 143 15.46 -1.47 -7.25
N ALA A 144 16.03 -1.57 -8.44
CA ALA A 144 16.41 -0.41 -9.26
C ALA A 144 15.21 0.50 -9.55
N PHE A 145 14.06 -0.08 -9.93
CA PHE A 145 12.83 0.69 -10.12
C PHE A 145 12.35 1.36 -8.84
N GLY A 146 12.44 0.69 -7.69
CA GLY A 146 12.12 1.28 -6.39
C GLY A 146 12.97 2.52 -6.10
N GLU A 147 14.27 2.47 -6.35
CA GLU A 147 15.18 3.60 -6.18
C GLU A 147 14.94 4.71 -7.21
N ILE A 148 14.62 4.37 -8.47
CA ILE A 148 14.24 5.37 -9.50
C ILE A 148 12.98 6.12 -9.07
N ILE A 149 11.93 5.43 -8.62
CA ILE A 149 10.70 6.05 -8.14
C ILE A 149 10.99 7.00 -6.97
N LYS A 150 11.74 6.54 -5.98
CA LYS A 150 12.13 7.33 -4.81
C LYS A 150 12.88 8.61 -5.23
N ASN A 151 13.87 8.49 -6.10
CA ASN A 151 14.64 9.64 -6.56
C ASN A 151 13.81 10.61 -7.40
N LEU A 152 12.90 10.09 -8.23
CA LEU A 152 11.96 10.91 -9.00
C LEU A 152 11.03 11.72 -8.08
N ILE A 153 10.46 11.08 -7.06
CA ILE A 153 9.57 11.75 -6.10
C ILE A 153 10.34 12.76 -5.25
N ASN A 154 11.58 12.45 -4.86
CA ASN A 154 12.43 13.39 -4.12
C ASN A 154 12.86 14.62 -4.92
N ALA A 155 12.88 14.52 -6.26
CA ALA A 155 13.16 15.66 -7.14
C ALA A 155 11.89 16.41 -7.56
N LEU A 156 10.69 15.87 -7.27
CA LEU A 156 9.43 16.42 -7.73
C LEU A 156 8.92 17.52 -6.79
N PHE A 157 8.67 18.71 -7.35
CA PHE A 157 7.95 19.80 -6.70
C PHE A 157 6.60 19.98 -7.39
N VAL A 158 5.53 19.99 -6.62
CA VAL A 158 4.17 20.22 -7.13
C VAL A 158 3.47 21.25 -6.28
N GLY A 159 2.96 22.28 -6.93
CA GLY A 159 2.17 23.33 -6.31
C GLY A 159 0.81 23.47 -6.99
N ILE A 160 -0.13 24.05 -6.26
CA ILE A 160 -1.46 24.39 -6.75
C ILE A 160 -1.71 25.87 -6.52
N ASP A 161 -2.14 26.57 -7.57
CA ASP A 161 -2.63 27.92 -7.51
C ASP A 161 -4.00 28.09 -8.21
N SER A 162 -4.45 29.33 -8.40
CA SER A 162 -5.70 29.66 -9.10
C SER A 162 -5.72 29.24 -10.58
N ARG A 163 -4.55 29.05 -11.20
CA ARG A 163 -4.40 28.61 -12.61
C ARG A 163 -4.38 27.10 -12.78
N GLY A 164 -4.14 26.34 -11.69
CA GLY A 164 -4.12 24.88 -11.71
C GLY A 164 -2.92 24.25 -11.04
N ILE A 165 -2.46 23.12 -11.55
CA ILE A 165 -1.37 22.32 -11.00
C ILE A 165 -0.08 22.64 -11.74
N HIS A 166 0.94 23.05 -10.99
CA HIS A 166 2.28 23.36 -11.51
C HIS A 166 3.26 22.27 -11.07
N PHE A 167 4.12 21.84 -11.99
CA PHE A 167 5.14 20.81 -11.76
C PHE A 167 6.54 21.38 -12.02
N SER A 168 7.48 21.08 -11.15
CA SER A 168 8.90 21.38 -11.34
C SER A 168 9.77 20.25 -10.83
N LEU A 169 10.91 20.01 -11.49
CA LEU A 169 11.94 19.05 -11.08
C LEU A 169 13.21 19.76 -10.58
N LYS A 170 13.16 21.09 -10.40
CA LYS A 170 14.30 21.88 -9.93
C LYS A 170 14.13 22.33 -8.48
N ASP A 171 13.28 23.34 -8.30
CA ASP A 171 13.10 24.04 -7.03
C ASP A 171 11.66 24.53 -6.88
N ALA A 172 11.27 24.81 -5.62
CA ALA A 172 9.96 25.37 -5.30
C ALA A 172 9.76 26.75 -5.95
N SER A 173 10.82 27.58 -6.10
CA SER A 173 10.78 28.88 -6.75
C SER A 173 10.49 28.80 -8.25
N SER A 174 10.88 27.72 -8.91
CA SER A 174 10.63 27.52 -10.35
C SER A 174 9.17 27.18 -10.69
N LEU A 175 8.33 26.93 -9.69
CA LEU A 175 6.88 26.72 -9.88
C LEU A 175 6.14 28.01 -10.28
N ASN A 176 6.72 29.20 -10.07
CA ASN A 176 6.14 30.52 -10.39
C ASN A 176 4.66 30.64 -9.95
N LEU A 177 4.38 30.22 -8.71
CA LEU A 177 3.04 30.28 -8.14
C LEU A 177 2.59 31.73 -7.93
N GLU A 178 1.31 32.01 -8.17
CA GLU A 178 0.69 33.31 -7.84
C GLU A 178 0.58 33.52 -6.33
N GLU A 179 0.28 34.77 -5.93
CA GLU A 179 -0.02 35.09 -4.53
C GLU A 179 -1.20 34.23 -4.03
N GLY A 180 -0.94 33.39 -3.02
CA GLY A 180 -1.90 32.41 -2.50
C GLY A 180 -1.71 30.97 -3.02
N GLY A 181 -0.77 30.72 -3.94
CA GLY A 181 -0.36 29.38 -4.34
C GLY A 181 0.39 28.66 -3.21
N GLU A 182 0.20 27.34 -3.08
CA GLU A 182 0.86 26.53 -2.07
C GLU A 182 1.59 25.35 -2.71
N VAL A 183 2.83 25.12 -2.24
CA VAL A 183 3.60 23.95 -2.65
C VAL A 183 3.17 22.75 -1.83
N ILE A 184 2.54 21.76 -2.46
CA ILE A 184 2.04 20.54 -1.80
C ILE A 184 3.17 19.52 -1.66
N ILE A 185 3.88 19.21 -2.75
CA ILE A 185 5.03 18.31 -2.74
C ILE A 185 6.30 19.15 -2.76
N LYS A 186 7.14 18.96 -1.75
CA LYS A 186 8.38 19.73 -1.53
C LYS A 186 9.63 18.87 -1.76
N GLY A 187 9.63 18.06 -2.81
CA GLY A 187 10.76 17.19 -3.12
C GLY A 187 11.11 16.27 -1.95
N ALA A 188 12.38 16.26 -1.53
CA ALA A 188 12.88 15.42 -0.44
C ALA A 188 12.25 15.70 0.95
N GLN A 189 11.62 16.86 1.15
CA GLN A 189 10.86 17.15 2.38
C GLN A 189 9.50 16.42 2.43
N GLY A 190 9.06 15.84 1.31
CA GLY A 190 7.80 15.15 1.20
C GLY A 190 6.58 16.07 1.12
N ILE A 191 5.46 15.60 1.65
CA ILE A 191 4.20 16.34 1.70
C ILE A 191 3.94 16.80 3.13
N THR A 192 3.64 18.08 3.28
CA THR A 192 3.31 18.67 4.57
C THR A 192 1.87 19.20 4.56
N GLY A 193 1.25 19.29 5.74
CA GLY A 193 -0.07 19.89 5.89
C GLY A 193 -1.27 18.96 5.68
N THR A 194 -1.06 17.67 5.44
CA THR A 194 -2.14 16.68 5.36
C THR A 194 -2.86 16.53 6.71
N PRO A 195 -4.20 16.41 6.73
CA PRO A 195 -4.95 16.17 7.95
C PRO A 195 -4.62 14.79 8.55
N LYS A 196 -4.61 14.70 9.88
CA LYS A 196 -4.34 13.45 10.60
C LYS A 196 -5.60 12.60 10.71
N ALA A 197 -6.08 12.06 9.59
CA ALA A 197 -7.24 11.16 9.55
C ALA A 197 -6.92 9.71 9.94
N ALA A 198 -5.66 9.28 9.80
CA ALA A 198 -5.25 7.92 10.07
C ALA A 198 -5.22 7.63 11.58
N THR A 199 -6.15 6.79 12.04
CA THR A 199 -6.22 6.27 13.40
C THR A 199 -5.80 4.80 13.44
N PHE A 200 -5.35 4.33 14.61
CA PHE A 200 -5.00 2.91 14.79
C PHE A 200 -6.16 1.96 14.44
N THR A 201 -7.38 2.34 14.78
CA THR A 201 -8.59 1.55 14.47
C THR A 201 -8.76 1.37 12.95
N ILE A 202 -8.61 2.45 12.17
CA ILE A 202 -8.66 2.37 10.71
C ILE A 202 -7.51 1.51 10.17
N GLY A 203 -6.32 1.64 10.75
CA GLY A 203 -5.17 0.81 10.40
C GLY A 203 -5.45 -0.69 10.55
N ILE A 204 -6.03 -1.11 11.67
CA ILE A 204 -6.40 -2.51 11.91
C ILE A 204 -7.52 -2.99 10.97
N ILE A 205 -8.51 -2.16 10.67
CA ILE A 205 -9.54 -2.50 9.67
C ILE A 205 -8.89 -2.77 8.31
N LEU A 206 -7.96 -1.95 7.88
CA LEU A 206 -7.22 -2.16 6.63
C LEU A 206 -6.36 -3.43 6.66
N VAL A 207 -5.72 -3.75 7.80
CA VAL A 207 -5.00 -5.03 7.99
C VAL A 207 -5.95 -6.22 7.83
N LEU A 208 -7.13 -6.19 8.46
CA LEU A 208 -8.12 -7.25 8.37
C LEU A 208 -8.65 -7.42 6.94
N ILE A 209 -8.92 -6.32 6.24
CA ILE A 209 -9.34 -6.34 4.82
C ILE A 209 -8.23 -6.95 3.96
N THR A 210 -6.99 -6.57 4.15
CA THR A 210 -5.84 -7.12 3.41
C THR A 210 -5.68 -8.60 3.66
N LEU A 211 -5.75 -9.05 4.91
CA LEU A 211 -5.71 -10.46 5.26
C LEU A 211 -6.87 -11.24 4.63
N PHE A 212 -8.08 -10.67 4.63
CA PHE A 212 -9.23 -11.29 4.01
C PHE A 212 -9.02 -11.50 2.50
N ILE A 213 -8.54 -10.49 1.79
CA ILE A 213 -8.28 -10.55 0.35
C ILE A 213 -7.18 -11.58 0.07
N VAL A 214 -6.05 -11.53 0.78
CA VAL A 214 -4.89 -12.39 0.55
C VAL A 214 -5.21 -13.85 0.88
N LEU A 215 -5.82 -14.13 2.02
CA LEU A 215 -6.18 -15.52 2.41
C LEU A 215 -7.21 -16.13 1.45
N ASN A 216 -8.19 -15.36 1.00
CA ASN A 216 -9.15 -15.84 -0.01
C ASN A 216 -8.48 -16.10 -1.36
N LEU A 217 -7.55 -15.22 -1.78
CA LEU A 217 -6.78 -15.41 -3.01
C LEU A 217 -5.95 -16.69 -2.96
N ILE A 218 -5.23 -16.94 -1.87
CA ILE A 218 -4.40 -18.13 -1.68
C ILE A 218 -5.24 -19.42 -1.78
N HIS A 219 -6.42 -19.43 -1.16
CA HIS A 219 -7.30 -20.59 -1.17
C HIS A 219 -8.19 -20.71 -2.42
N SER A 220 -8.12 -19.73 -3.33
CA SER A 220 -8.86 -19.73 -4.59
C SER A 220 -8.30 -20.77 -5.59
N ARG A 221 -9.02 -20.97 -6.69
CA ARG A 221 -8.51 -21.81 -7.80
C ARG A 221 -7.24 -21.21 -8.40
N THR A 222 -7.22 -19.89 -8.57
CA THR A 222 -6.08 -19.15 -9.12
C THR A 222 -4.86 -19.25 -8.19
N GLY A 223 -5.03 -19.08 -6.88
CA GLY A 223 -3.93 -19.19 -5.92
C GLY A 223 -3.29 -20.57 -5.92
N ARG A 224 -4.09 -21.63 -6.01
CA ARG A 224 -3.57 -23.01 -6.12
C ARG A 224 -2.83 -23.26 -7.44
N ALA A 225 -3.30 -22.68 -8.55
CA ALA A 225 -2.62 -22.77 -9.83
C ALA A 225 -1.25 -22.07 -9.77
N ILE A 226 -1.18 -20.87 -9.16
CA ILE A 226 0.08 -20.15 -8.95
C ILE A 226 1.07 -20.98 -8.14
N MET A 227 0.65 -21.57 -7.03
CA MET A 227 1.52 -22.45 -6.22
C MET A 227 2.01 -23.66 -7.00
N ALA A 228 1.16 -24.28 -7.81
CA ALA A 228 1.55 -25.40 -8.66
C ALA A 228 2.60 -25.01 -9.71
N ILE A 229 2.46 -23.82 -10.32
CA ILE A 229 3.43 -23.28 -11.28
C ILE A 229 4.77 -22.99 -10.59
N ARG A 230 4.75 -22.46 -9.37
CA ARG A 230 5.94 -22.20 -8.56
C ARG A 230 6.70 -23.52 -8.28
N ASP A 231 5.97 -24.55 -7.85
CA ASP A 231 6.58 -25.83 -7.45
C ASP A 231 7.17 -26.58 -8.67
N ASN A 232 6.45 -26.68 -9.76
CA ASN A 232 6.98 -27.24 -11.02
C ASN A 232 6.15 -26.79 -12.23
N ARG A 233 6.72 -25.88 -13.02
CA ARG A 233 6.08 -25.29 -14.19
C ARG A 233 5.70 -26.32 -15.26
N ILE A 234 6.61 -27.30 -15.54
CA ILE A 234 6.40 -28.33 -16.57
C ILE A 234 5.27 -29.26 -16.16
N ALA A 235 5.25 -29.67 -14.88
CA ALA A 235 4.18 -30.52 -14.37
C ALA A 235 2.83 -29.79 -14.34
N ALA A 236 2.80 -28.50 -14.03
CA ALA A 236 1.59 -27.67 -14.06
C ALA A 236 1.01 -27.56 -15.48
N GLU A 237 1.86 -27.36 -16.49
CA GLU A 237 1.46 -27.36 -17.91
C GLU A 237 0.89 -28.72 -18.34
N SER A 238 1.49 -29.82 -17.93
CA SER A 238 1.06 -31.18 -18.31
C SER A 238 -0.34 -31.53 -17.78
N VAL A 239 -0.77 -30.94 -16.66
CA VAL A 239 -2.13 -31.09 -16.14
C VAL A 239 -3.12 -30.03 -16.63
N GLY A 240 -2.74 -29.25 -17.65
CA GLY A 240 -3.60 -28.30 -18.34
C GLY A 240 -3.71 -26.91 -17.69
N ILE A 241 -2.81 -26.55 -16.77
CA ILE A 241 -2.76 -25.18 -16.22
C ILE A 241 -2.12 -24.26 -17.27
N ASN A 242 -2.89 -23.25 -17.71
CA ASN A 242 -2.40 -22.29 -18.68
C ASN A 242 -1.55 -21.22 -17.96
N ILE A 243 -0.25 -21.18 -18.27
CA ILE A 243 0.72 -20.26 -17.65
C ILE A 243 0.62 -18.84 -18.21
N THR A 244 0.03 -18.66 -19.42
CA THR A 244 -0.03 -17.38 -20.12
C THR A 244 -1.33 -16.60 -19.88
N LYS A 245 -2.28 -17.20 -19.20
CA LYS A 245 -3.54 -16.59 -18.78
C LYS A 245 -3.54 -16.36 -17.29
#